data_bca47e9e04796087a25bb01fd1d2d554
#
_entry.id   bca47e9e04796087a25bb01fd1d2d554
#
_cell.length_a   1.000
_cell.length_b   1.000
_cell.length_c   1.000
_cell.angle_alpha   90.00
_cell.angle_beta   90.00
_cell.angle_gamma   90.00
#
_symmetry.space_group_name_H-M   'P 1'
#
loop_
_entity.id
_entity.type
_entity.pdbx_description
1 polymer ?
#
loop_
_entity_poly.entity_id
_entity_poly.type
_entity_poly.pdbx_seq_one_letter_code
_entity_poly.pdbx_strand_id
1 'polypeptide(L)'
;MLKTIRYYLLTTVQNPVVRQSLLTLLIRVFGVVLLFGFTLFLTQKYDPKLVGQYDFVRTFLFAIGSICLLGFDQSILYFKGRLYPNYSLGHLKKVYLKMVLMLFLASLLLFLFFVLLDASVITLFFADNTTYFLLFKASAVMFFYGLAILNVEVFRALEEIVVAELFRNVFKYLPIIVLAVLLVQWQLELYLVDALLLSFVFLGIVTTVLTFYFFTKKTAICTTDCFSAREIITQSFPIAVSGMAIFLMMSFDILFLKKYQGYAAVAFYSVAVKLMTLLSVIILTINITVSASIAASFSNKEIEKVQQIVQNSSRLIVAITLPAVIGLLIFPEFVLNFFGPNYLAAKEALVVLVLGQGFCAFFGSAPVYLNMTGRQRIFQRIVLGALGLNFILNYWLIPSYGMLGGAIAFSASAIFWNFGTALFVYYKDGIKLFLS
;
A
#
# COMPACT_ATOMS: atom_id res chain seq x y z
N MET A 1 -5.77 37.15 -21.83
CA MET A 1 -5.49 36.25 -20.69
C MET A 1 -6.13 34.85 -20.84
N LEU A 2 -7.45 34.72 -20.99
CA LEU A 2 -8.12 33.41 -21.18
C LEU A 2 -7.69 32.63 -22.43
N LYS A 3 -7.48 33.28 -23.59
CA LYS A 3 -6.97 32.64 -24.81
C LYS A 3 -5.53 32.16 -24.67
N THR A 4 -4.69 32.89 -23.96
CA THR A 4 -3.29 32.52 -23.69
C THR A 4 -3.24 31.33 -22.72
N ILE A 5 -4.04 31.32 -21.66
CA ILE A 5 -4.16 30.19 -20.72
C ILE A 5 -4.69 28.94 -21.44
N ARG A 6 -5.70 29.07 -22.29
CA ARG A 6 -6.24 27.98 -23.09
C ARG A 6 -5.21 27.43 -24.10
N TYR A 7 -4.41 28.29 -24.72
CA TYR A 7 -3.34 27.87 -25.62
C TYR A 7 -2.23 27.12 -24.86
N TYR A 8 -1.77 27.65 -23.70
CA TYR A 8 -0.80 26.94 -22.85
C TYR A 8 -1.33 25.61 -22.33
N LEU A 9 -2.58 25.54 -21.90
CA LEU A 9 -3.22 24.29 -21.47
C LEU A 9 -3.30 23.27 -22.62
N LEU A 10 -3.68 23.68 -23.81
CA LEU A 10 -3.78 22.79 -24.97
C LEU A 10 -2.39 22.29 -25.44
N THR A 11 -1.38 23.15 -25.50
CA THR A 11 -0.01 22.74 -25.85
C THR A 11 0.63 21.85 -24.78
N THR A 12 0.35 22.10 -23.50
CA THR A 12 0.83 21.27 -22.38
C THR A 12 0.18 19.88 -22.39
N VAL A 13 -1.12 19.79 -22.68
CA VAL A 13 -1.86 18.51 -22.77
C VAL A 13 -1.47 17.71 -24.02
N GLN A 14 -0.97 18.35 -25.07
CA GLN A 14 -0.45 17.64 -26.24
C GLN A 14 0.90 16.94 -25.99
N ASN A 15 1.63 17.30 -24.93
CA ASN A 15 2.85 16.59 -24.55
C ASN A 15 2.48 15.16 -24.08
N PRO A 16 3.03 14.09 -24.72
CA PRO A 16 2.68 12.71 -24.40
C PRO A 16 2.94 12.34 -22.94
N VAL A 17 3.96 12.91 -22.30
CA VAL A 17 4.28 12.70 -20.88
C VAL A 17 3.21 13.31 -19.98
N VAL A 18 2.74 14.51 -20.27
CA VAL A 18 1.70 15.18 -19.49
C VAL A 18 0.36 14.45 -19.64
N ARG A 19 0.01 14.05 -20.87
CA ARG A 19 -1.20 13.27 -21.15
C ARG A 19 -1.19 11.93 -20.37
N GLN A 20 -0.07 11.23 -20.38
CA GLN A 20 0.07 9.98 -19.62
C GLN A 20 -0.03 10.20 -18.11
N SER A 21 0.60 11.26 -17.58
CA SER A 21 0.51 11.62 -16.16
C SER A 21 -0.91 11.98 -15.75
N LEU A 22 -1.64 12.74 -16.57
CA LEU A 22 -3.03 13.08 -16.32
C LEU A 22 -3.93 11.83 -16.34
N LEU A 23 -3.74 10.94 -17.31
CA LEU A 23 -4.51 9.70 -17.41
C LEU A 23 -4.25 8.80 -16.18
N THR A 24 -3.01 8.65 -15.74
CA THR A 24 -2.68 7.86 -14.55
C THR A 24 -3.29 8.47 -13.28
N LEU A 25 -3.33 9.79 -13.17
CA LEU A 25 -3.99 10.48 -12.05
C LEU A 25 -5.51 10.20 -12.05
N LEU A 26 -6.16 10.31 -13.21
CA LEU A 26 -7.60 10.01 -13.34
C LEU A 26 -7.91 8.55 -12.97
N ILE A 27 -7.09 7.60 -13.40
CA ILE A 27 -7.24 6.17 -13.05
C ILE A 27 -7.12 5.98 -11.53
N ARG A 28 -6.18 6.66 -10.86
CA ARG A 28 -6.03 6.59 -9.40
C ARG A 28 -7.23 7.17 -8.66
N VAL A 29 -7.71 8.35 -9.06
CA VAL A 29 -8.91 8.96 -8.48
C VAL A 29 -10.12 8.05 -8.66
N PHE A 30 -10.31 7.51 -9.86
CA PHE A 30 -11.39 6.55 -10.12
C PHE A 30 -11.26 5.29 -9.26
N GLY A 31 -10.04 4.76 -9.08
CA GLY A 31 -9.78 3.62 -8.21
C GLY A 31 -10.11 3.89 -6.74
N VAL A 32 -9.85 5.11 -6.25
CA VAL A 32 -10.25 5.53 -4.89
C VAL A 32 -11.77 5.57 -4.77
N VAL A 33 -12.47 6.17 -5.75
CA VAL A 33 -13.95 6.21 -5.78
C VAL A 33 -14.51 4.78 -5.80
N LEU A 34 -13.93 3.89 -6.61
CA LEU A 34 -14.34 2.49 -6.69
C LEU A 34 -14.16 1.77 -5.34
N LEU A 35 -13.02 1.96 -4.67
CA LEU A 35 -12.75 1.39 -3.36
C LEU A 35 -13.79 1.84 -2.32
N PHE A 36 -14.09 3.14 -2.28
CA PHE A 36 -15.07 3.68 -1.34
C PHE A 36 -16.49 3.25 -1.66
N GLY A 37 -16.89 3.26 -2.93
CA GLY A 37 -18.18 2.74 -3.38
C GLY A 37 -18.35 1.25 -3.03
N PHE A 38 -17.30 0.46 -3.22
CA PHE A 38 -17.31 -0.95 -2.82
C PHE A 38 -17.37 -1.12 -1.29
N THR A 39 -16.65 -0.29 -0.54
CA THR A 39 -16.72 -0.32 0.93
C THR A 39 -18.12 0.02 1.41
N LEU A 40 -18.77 1.06 0.85
CA LEU A 40 -20.15 1.42 1.14
C LEU A 40 -21.11 0.26 0.82
N PHE A 41 -20.94 -0.38 -0.32
CA PHE A 41 -21.76 -1.54 -0.70
C PHE A 41 -21.62 -2.68 0.33
N LEU A 42 -20.37 -3.02 0.73
CA LEU A 42 -20.12 -4.06 1.72
C LEU A 42 -20.77 -3.74 3.08
N THR A 43 -20.59 -2.51 3.57
CA THR A 43 -21.07 -2.11 4.90
C THR A 43 -22.59 -2.01 4.97
N GLN A 44 -23.28 -1.78 3.85
CA GLN A 44 -24.74 -1.67 3.79
C GLN A 44 -25.43 -3.01 3.50
N LYS A 45 -24.74 -3.96 2.85
CA LYS A 45 -25.36 -5.22 2.38
C LYS A 45 -24.90 -6.45 3.15
N TYR A 46 -23.77 -6.37 3.85
CA TYR A 46 -23.19 -7.49 4.57
C TYR A 46 -23.19 -7.24 6.09
N ASP A 47 -23.27 -8.33 6.84
CA ASP A 47 -23.10 -8.27 8.29
C ASP A 47 -21.68 -7.76 8.65
N PRO A 48 -21.54 -6.89 9.67
CA PRO A 48 -20.24 -6.38 10.09
C PRO A 48 -19.19 -7.45 10.40
N LYS A 49 -19.63 -8.63 10.89
CA LYS A 49 -18.72 -9.76 11.14
C LYS A 49 -18.10 -10.28 9.84
N LEU A 50 -18.90 -10.40 8.75
CA LEU A 50 -18.41 -10.85 7.45
C LEU A 50 -17.49 -9.81 6.79
N VAL A 51 -17.83 -8.52 6.89
CA VAL A 51 -16.96 -7.43 6.46
C VAL A 51 -15.64 -7.44 7.23
N GLY A 52 -15.68 -7.70 8.53
CA GLY A 52 -14.50 -7.85 9.37
C GLY A 52 -13.62 -9.04 8.98
N GLN A 53 -14.20 -10.18 8.65
CA GLN A 53 -13.47 -11.35 8.12
C GLN A 53 -12.81 -11.02 6.79
N TYR A 54 -13.52 -10.34 5.89
CA TYR A 54 -12.99 -9.85 4.62
C TYR A 54 -11.79 -8.91 4.82
N ASP A 55 -11.92 -7.88 5.66
CA ASP A 55 -10.85 -6.91 5.92
C ASP A 55 -9.65 -7.55 6.65
N PHE A 56 -9.90 -8.51 7.56
CA PHE A 56 -8.87 -9.29 8.25
C PHE A 56 -8.03 -10.11 7.26
N VAL A 57 -8.69 -10.90 6.40
CA VAL A 57 -8.00 -11.72 5.39
C VAL A 57 -7.28 -10.85 4.37
N ARG A 58 -7.89 -9.76 3.94
CA ARG A 58 -7.26 -8.78 3.05
C ARG A 58 -5.99 -8.20 3.66
N THR A 59 -6.03 -7.83 4.94
CA THR A 59 -4.88 -7.28 5.67
C THR A 59 -3.79 -8.34 5.84
N PHE A 60 -4.16 -9.59 6.13
CA PHE A 60 -3.22 -10.70 6.19
C PHE A 60 -2.51 -10.93 4.84
N LEU A 61 -3.26 -10.94 3.74
CA LEU A 61 -2.68 -11.06 2.40
C LEU A 61 -1.68 -9.91 2.12
N PHE A 62 -1.99 -8.68 2.52
CA PHE A 62 -1.10 -7.53 2.32
C PHE A 62 0.18 -7.64 3.15
N ALA A 63 0.05 -7.97 4.45
CA ALA A 63 1.18 -8.07 5.36
C ALA A 63 2.11 -9.22 5.00
N ILE A 64 1.58 -10.44 4.97
CA ILE A 64 2.36 -11.64 4.70
C ILE A 64 2.78 -11.72 3.24
N GLY A 65 1.92 -11.24 2.32
CA GLY A 65 2.25 -11.14 0.91
C GLY A 65 3.43 -10.21 0.64
N SER A 66 3.56 -9.10 1.37
CA SER A 66 4.75 -8.23 1.26
C SER A 66 6.03 -8.95 1.70
N ILE A 67 5.94 -9.84 2.69
CA ILE A 67 7.07 -10.69 3.13
C ILE A 67 7.40 -11.74 2.06
N CYS A 68 6.38 -12.46 1.55
CA CYS A 68 6.58 -13.49 0.52
C CYS A 68 7.13 -12.91 -0.80
N LEU A 69 6.78 -11.66 -1.13
CA LEU A 69 7.31 -10.94 -2.29
C LEU A 69 8.79 -10.60 -2.17
N LEU A 70 9.39 -10.61 -0.97
CA LEU A 70 10.81 -10.31 -0.73
C LEU A 70 11.29 -9.01 -1.40
N GLY A 71 10.37 -8.10 -1.74
CA GLY A 71 10.64 -6.84 -2.42
C GLY A 71 10.79 -6.93 -3.94
N PHE A 72 10.41 -8.05 -4.54
CA PHE A 72 10.49 -8.22 -6.00
C PHE A 72 9.63 -7.20 -6.75
N ASP A 73 8.50 -6.80 -6.18
CA ASP A 73 7.63 -5.73 -6.69
C ASP A 73 8.35 -4.40 -6.89
N GLN A 74 9.24 -4.01 -5.97
CA GLN A 74 9.98 -2.76 -6.09
C GLN A 74 11.29 -2.94 -6.86
N SER A 75 11.96 -4.08 -6.67
CA SER A 75 13.28 -4.32 -7.25
C SER A 75 13.28 -4.67 -8.74
N ILE A 76 12.17 -5.13 -9.31
CA ILE A 76 12.09 -5.41 -10.76
C ILE A 76 12.40 -4.16 -11.59
N LEU A 77 11.98 -2.97 -11.14
CA LEU A 77 12.29 -1.69 -11.77
C LEU A 77 13.79 -1.34 -11.64
N TYR A 78 14.40 -1.65 -10.49
CA TYR A 78 15.84 -1.49 -10.28
C TYR A 78 16.62 -2.38 -11.24
N PHE A 79 16.25 -3.64 -11.41
CA PHE A 79 16.91 -4.55 -12.36
C PHE A 79 16.72 -4.10 -13.80
N LYS A 80 15.55 -3.58 -14.19
CA LYS A 80 15.37 -2.94 -15.49
C LYS A 80 16.37 -1.81 -15.72
N GLY A 81 16.50 -0.89 -14.76
CA GLY A 81 17.41 0.24 -14.86
C GLY A 81 18.89 -0.19 -14.99
N ARG A 82 19.28 -1.25 -14.26
CA ARG A 82 20.64 -1.80 -14.29
C ARG A 82 20.96 -2.55 -15.60
N LEU A 83 19.93 -3.10 -16.24
CA LEU A 83 20.08 -3.76 -17.56
C LEU A 83 20.16 -2.79 -18.73
N TYR A 84 19.72 -1.54 -18.57
CA TYR A 84 19.79 -0.50 -19.59
C TYR A 84 21.16 0.22 -19.52
N PRO A 85 21.89 0.51 -20.64
CA PRO A 85 21.54 0.28 -22.06
C PRO A 85 22.05 -1.04 -22.65
N ASN A 86 22.80 -1.87 -21.94
CA ASN A 86 23.65 -2.93 -22.49
C ASN A 86 22.94 -4.29 -22.70
N TYR A 87 21.72 -4.46 -22.19
CA TYR A 87 21.04 -5.77 -22.18
C TYR A 87 19.61 -5.68 -22.72
N SER A 88 19.18 -6.77 -23.38
CA SER A 88 17.83 -6.87 -23.94
C SER A 88 16.77 -7.13 -22.86
N LEU A 89 15.50 -6.81 -23.16
CA LEU A 89 14.36 -7.16 -22.31
C LEU A 89 14.23 -8.67 -22.04
N GLY A 90 14.90 -9.53 -22.82
CA GLY A 90 14.99 -10.97 -22.59
C GLY A 90 15.69 -11.32 -21.27
N HIS A 91 16.67 -10.52 -20.83
CA HIS A 91 17.31 -10.68 -19.53
C HIS A 91 16.35 -10.34 -18.39
N LEU A 92 15.51 -9.33 -18.56
CA LEU A 92 14.47 -8.98 -17.58
C LEU A 92 13.46 -10.11 -17.41
N LYS A 93 13.08 -10.81 -18.50
CA LYS A 93 12.22 -11.99 -18.45
C LYS A 93 12.84 -13.10 -17.60
N LYS A 94 14.16 -13.34 -17.70
CA LYS A 94 14.84 -14.35 -16.86
C LYS A 94 14.87 -13.95 -15.38
N VAL A 95 15.12 -12.66 -15.07
CA VAL A 95 15.03 -12.14 -13.69
C VAL A 95 13.62 -12.35 -13.15
N TYR A 96 12.60 -11.99 -13.93
CA TYR A 96 11.19 -12.19 -13.56
C TYR A 96 10.88 -13.66 -13.27
N LEU A 97 11.29 -14.61 -14.12
CA LEU A 97 11.05 -16.04 -13.90
C LEU A 97 11.73 -16.55 -12.62
N LYS A 98 12.94 -16.08 -12.30
CA LYS A 98 13.59 -16.39 -11.02
C LYS A 98 12.83 -15.81 -9.83
N MET A 99 12.33 -14.57 -9.93
CA MET A 99 11.49 -13.95 -8.90
C MET A 99 10.18 -14.72 -8.68
N VAL A 100 9.53 -15.17 -9.77
CA VAL A 100 8.30 -15.98 -9.70
C VAL A 100 8.57 -17.33 -9.01
N LEU A 101 9.69 -17.98 -9.34
CA LEU A 101 10.06 -19.23 -8.67
C LEU A 101 10.31 -19.02 -7.16
N MET A 102 11.02 -17.97 -6.79
CA MET A 102 11.29 -17.66 -5.38
C MET A 102 10.01 -17.27 -4.63
N LEU A 103 9.11 -16.52 -5.27
CA LEU A 103 7.80 -16.22 -4.73
C LEU A 103 6.95 -17.47 -4.52
N PHE A 104 6.98 -18.40 -5.49
CA PHE A 104 6.30 -19.69 -5.36
C PHE A 104 6.84 -20.49 -4.17
N LEU A 105 8.16 -20.60 -4.04
CA LEU A 105 8.79 -21.32 -2.92
C LEU A 105 8.45 -20.66 -1.57
N ALA A 106 8.49 -19.35 -1.47
CA ALA A 106 8.13 -18.63 -0.25
C ALA A 106 6.64 -18.83 0.12
N SER A 107 5.75 -18.77 -0.86
CA SER A 107 4.32 -19.01 -0.66
C SER A 107 4.03 -20.47 -0.32
N LEU A 108 4.75 -21.42 -0.93
CA LEU A 108 4.65 -22.84 -0.62
C LEU A 108 5.12 -23.14 0.81
N LEU A 109 6.21 -22.55 1.25
CA LEU A 109 6.69 -22.67 2.64
C LEU A 109 5.66 -22.13 3.63
N LEU A 110 5.04 -20.99 3.34
CA LEU A 110 3.95 -20.44 4.15
C LEU A 110 2.75 -21.40 4.19
N PHE A 111 2.34 -21.92 3.04
CA PHE A 111 1.22 -22.86 2.97
C PHE A 111 1.52 -24.15 3.76
N LEU A 112 2.70 -24.73 3.58
CA LEU A 112 3.14 -25.90 4.35
C LEU A 112 3.21 -25.64 5.85
N PHE A 113 3.63 -24.43 6.25
CA PHE A 113 3.58 -24.01 7.66
C PHE A 113 2.15 -24.10 8.21
N PHE A 114 1.13 -23.60 7.49
CA PHE A 114 -0.27 -23.71 7.92
C PHE A 114 -0.83 -25.12 7.84
N VAL A 115 -0.37 -25.97 6.93
CA VAL A 115 -0.73 -27.40 6.88
C VAL A 115 -0.21 -28.15 8.09
N LEU A 116 1.02 -27.84 8.52
CA LEU A 116 1.68 -28.50 9.65
C LEU A 116 1.29 -27.88 11.01
N LEU A 117 0.75 -26.69 11.01
CA LEU A 117 0.36 -25.97 12.23
C LEU A 117 -0.94 -26.57 12.78
N ASP A 118 -0.91 -27.02 14.04
CA ASP A 118 -2.11 -27.45 14.71
C ASP A 118 -3.10 -26.26 14.86
N ALA A 119 -4.34 -26.47 14.45
CA ALA A 119 -5.39 -25.47 14.56
C ALA A 119 -5.57 -24.94 15.99
N SER A 120 -5.25 -25.77 17.01
CA SER A 120 -5.31 -25.41 18.42
C SER A 120 -4.44 -24.19 18.77
N VAL A 121 -3.29 -24.01 18.11
CA VAL A 121 -2.38 -22.88 18.36
C VAL A 121 -3.04 -21.57 17.95
N ILE A 122 -3.66 -21.53 16.77
CA ILE A 122 -4.37 -20.34 16.28
C ILE A 122 -5.64 -20.10 17.10
N THR A 123 -6.35 -21.16 17.45
CA THR A 123 -7.54 -21.08 18.30
C THR A 123 -7.21 -20.56 19.69
N LEU A 124 -6.10 -20.99 20.29
CA LEU A 124 -5.63 -20.50 21.58
C LEU A 124 -5.32 -18.99 21.52
N PHE A 125 -4.74 -18.53 20.41
CA PHE A 125 -4.38 -17.12 20.25
C PHE A 125 -5.59 -16.22 19.96
N PHE A 126 -6.50 -16.64 19.06
CA PHE A 126 -7.64 -15.85 18.60
C PHE A 126 -8.99 -16.20 19.24
N ALA A 127 -9.05 -17.25 20.08
CA ALA A 127 -10.27 -17.78 20.70
C ALA A 127 -11.40 -18.10 19.67
N ASP A 128 -11.02 -18.52 18.45
CA ASP A 128 -11.96 -18.75 17.35
C ASP A 128 -11.37 -19.70 16.29
N ASN A 129 -12.05 -20.83 16.07
CA ASN A 129 -11.67 -21.83 15.08
C ASN A 129 -11.79 -21.30 13.64
N THR A 130 -12.71 -20.38 13.37
CA THR A 130 -12.93 -19.82 12.03
C THR A 130 -11.69 -19.10 11.51
N THR A 131 -10.90 -18.48 12.40
CA THR A 131 -9.70 -17.74 12.07
C THR A 131 -8.63 -18.64 11.43
N TYR A 132 -8.45 -19.86 11.95
CA TYR A 132 -7.51 -20.82 11.35
C TYR A 132 -7.88 -21.13 9.90
N PHE A 133 -9.14 -21.46 9.61
CA PHE A 133 -9.59 -21.78 8.26
C PHE A 133 -9.45 -20.59 7.30
N LEU A 134 -9.69 -19.38 7.78
CA LEU A 134 -9.51 -18.17 6.96
C LEU A 134 -8.04 -17.94 6.60
N LEU A 135 -7.13 -18.09 7.56
CA LEU A 135 -5.68 -17.95 7.34
C LEU A 135 -5.13 -19.08 6.47
N PHE A 136 -5.61 -20.32 6.67
CA PHE A 136 -5.25 -21.47 5.84
C PHE A 136 -5.65 -21.23 4.37
N LYS A 137 -6.91 -20.87 4.10
CA LYS A 137 -7.38 -20.53 2.75
C LYS A 137 -6.57 -19.38 2.14
N ALA A 138 -6.27 -18.33 2.93
CA ALA A 138 -5.48 -17.20 2.48
C ALA A 138 -4.04 -17.61 2.12
N SER A 139 -3.42 -18.51 2.89
CA SER A 139 -2.08 -19.02 2.60
C SER A 139 -2.02 -19.81 1.29
N ALA A 140 -3.06 -20.58 0.96
CA ALA A 140 -3.18 -21.31 -0.31
C ALA A 140 -3.24 -20.37 -1.54
N VAL A 141 -3.77 -19.17 -1.39
CA VAL A 141 -3.93 -18.17 -2.46
C VAL A 141 -2.75 -17.19 -2.51
N MET A 142 -1.86 -17.23 -1.52
CA MET A 142 -0.77 -16.25 -1.35
C MET A 142 0.11 -16.10 -2.59
N PHE A 143 0.41 -17.20 -3.28
CA PHE A 143 1.18 -17.18 -4.53
C PHE A 143 0.49 -16.32 -5.60
N PHE A 144 -0.80 -16.51 -5.84
CA PHE A 144 -1.55 -15.77 -6.86
C PHE A 144 -1.67 -14.29 -6.49
N TYR A 145 -1.84 -13.98 -5.20
CA TYR A 145 -1.82 -12.61 -4.71
C TYR A 145 -0.47 -11.94 -5.00
N GLY A 146 0.64 -12.56 -4.61
CA GLY A 146 1.99 -12.03 -4.84
C GLY A 146 2.32 -11.91 -6.32
N LEU A 147 1.87 -12.88 -7.12
CA LEU A 147 2.05 -12.90 -8.58
C LEU A 147 1.32 -11.73 -9.24
N ALA A 148 0.07 -11.43 -8.83
CA ALA A 148 -0.67 -10.28 -9.33
C ALA A 148 0.05 -8.96 -9.03
N ILE A 149 0.59 -8.79 -7.82
CA ILE A 149 1.34 -7.59 -7.42
C ILE A 149 2.65 -7.46 -8.23
N LEU A 150 3.43 -8.54 -8.33
CA LEU A 150 4.67 -8.56 -9.09
C LEU A 150 4.42 -8.21 -10.58
N ASN A 151 3.41 -8.82 -11.20
CA ASN A 151 3.09 -8.60 -12.60
C ASN A 151 2.71 -7.15 -12.92
N VAL A 152 2.01 -6.46 -12.01
CA VAL A 152 1.70 -5.03 -12.16
C VAL A 152 2.98 -4.20 -12.23
N GLU A 153 4.01 -4.51 -11.45
CA GLU A 153 5.29 -3.82 -11.53
C GLU A 153 6.11 -4.21 -12.76
N VAL A 154 5.96 -5.44 -13.23
CA VAL A 154 6.53 -5.86 -14.53
C VAL A 154 5.91 -5.08 -15.68
N PHE A 155 4.59 -4.80 -15.67
CA PHE A 155 3.98 -3.92 -16.68
C PHE A 155 4.64 -2.54 -16.69
N ARG A 156 4.91 -1.95 -15.52
CA ARG A 156 5.66 -0.69 -15.42
C ARG A 156 7.09 -0.82 -15.96
N ALA A 157 7.76 -1.93 -15.63
CA ALA A 157 9.09 -2.20 -16.14
C ALA A 157 9.12 -2.36 -17.67
N LEU A 158 8.04 -2.86 -18.27
CA LEU A 158 7.86 -2.98 -19.73
C LEU A 158 7.30 -1.70 -20.38
N GLU A 159 7.18 -0.60 -19.62
CA GLU A 159 6.67 0.71 -20.07
C GLU A 159 5.17 0.73 -20.40
N GLU A 160 4.43 -0.28 -19.96
CA GLU A 160 2.97 -0.33 -20.04
C GLU A 160 2.34 0.34 -18.81
N ILE A 161 2.64 1.64 -18.59
CA ILE A 161 2.30 2.37 -17.37
C ILE A 161 0.79 2.45 -17.16
N VAL A 162 0.01 2.67 -18.24
CA VAL A 162 -1.46 2.77 -18.16
C VAL A 162 -2.07 1.43 -17.73
N VAL A 163 -1.59 0.31 -18.30
CA VAL A 163 -2.04 -1.03 -17.94
C VAL A 163 -1.71 -1.33 -16.48
N ALA A 164 -0.51 -0.99 -16.03
CA ALA A 164 -0.09 -1.16 -14.64
C ALA A 164 -1.01 -0.38 -13.66
N GLU A 165 -1.31 0.89 -13.97
CA GLU A 165 -2.17 1.72 -13.11
C GLU A 165 -3.64 1.22 -13.13
N LEU A 166 -4.15 0.72 -14.26
CA LEU A 166 -5.47 0.11 -14.33
C LEU A 166 -5.58 -1.14 -13.46
N PHE A 167 -4.60 -2.06 -13.54
CA PHE A 167 -4.61 -3.25 -12.70
C PHE A 167 -4.41 -2.93 -11.22
N ARG A 168 -3.58 -1.95 -10.89
CA ARG A 168 -3.30 -1.51 -9.51
C ARG A 168 -4.52 -0.89 -8.83
N ASN A 169 -5.30 -0.06 -9.55
CA ASN A 169 -6.30 0.80 -8.95
C ASN A 169 -7.74 0.44 -9.32
N VAL A 170 -7.98 -0.23 -10.45
CA VAL A 170 -9.34 -0.51 -10.96
C VAL A 170 -9.59 -2.01 -11.04
N PHE A 171 -8.86 -2.74 -11.90
CA PHE A 171 -9.10 -4.16 -12.14
C PHE A 171 -8.88 -5.04 -10.91
N LYS A 172 -8.07 -4.59 -9.95
CA LYS A 172 -7.91 -5.23 -8.64
C LYS A 172 -9.24 -5.39 -7.90
N TYR A 173 -10.18 -4.45 -8.07
CA TYR A 173 -11.45 -4.46 -7.35
C TYR A 173 -12.60 -5.04 -8.16
N LEU A 174 -12.55 -5.05 -9.50
CA LEU A 174 -13.67 -5.49 -10.33
C LEU A 174 -14.12 -6.92 -10.05
N PRO A 175 -13.24 -7.95 -9.98
CA PRO A 175 -13.69 -9.32 -9.76
C PRO A 175 -14.42 -9.48 -8.43
N ILE A 176 -13.86 -8.92 -7.35
CA ILE A 176 -14.50 -9.02 -6.03
C ILE A 176 -15.81 -8.22 -5.96
N ILE A 177 -15.92 -7.08 -6.62
CA ILE A 177 -17.18 -6.30 -6.71
C ILE A 177 -18.25 -7.13 -7.38
N VAL A 178 -17.95 -7.71 -8.56
CA VAL A 178 -18.89 -8.54 -9.31
C VAL A 178 -19.33 -9.73 -8.46
N LEU A 179 -18.38 -10.46 -7.88
CA LEU A 179 -18.70 -11.63 -7.06
C LEU A 179 -19.50 -11.24 -5.81
N ALA A 180 -19.14 -10.15 -5.12
CA ALA A 180 -19.88 -9.70 -3.94
C ALA A 180 -21.33 -9.29 -4.29
N VAL A 181 -21.58 -8.66 -5.44
CA VAL A 181 -22.94 -8.34 -5.88
C VAL A 181 -23.72 -9.61 -6.17
N LEU A 182 -23.13 -10.59 -6.86
CA LEU A 182 -23.78 -11.89 -7.16
C LEU A 182 -24.08 -12.68 -5.88
N LEU A 183 -23.18 -12.67 -4.88
CA LEU A 183 -23.40 -13.34 -3.60
C LEU A 183 -24.61 -12.79 -2.86
N VAL A 184 -24.82 -11.47 -2.86
CA VAL A 184 -26.03 -10.86 -2.28
C VAL A 184 -27.28 -11.28 -3.05
N GLN A 185 -27.24 -11.31 -4.38
CA GLN A 185 -28.39 -11.72 -5.20
C GLN A 185 -28.78 -13.19 -4.96
N TRP A 186 -27.80 -14.06 -4.68
CA TRP A 186 -28.01 -15.49 -4.46
C TRP A 186 -28.14 -15.85 -2.98
N GLN A 187 -28.13 -14.87 -2.06
CA GLN A 187 -28.19 -15.08 -0.60
C GLN A 187 -27.05 -15.97 -0.08
N LEU A 188 -25.84 -15.78 -0.64
CA LEU A 188 -24.63 -16.54 -0.33
C LEU A 188 -23.56 -15.64 0.32
N GLU A 189 -23.94 -14.65 1.14
CA GLU A 189 -23.06 -13.64 1.71
C GLU A 189 -21.92 -14.24 2.54
N LEU A 190 -22.11 -15.43 3.12
CA LEU A 190 -21.11 -16.15 3.90
C LEU A 190 -19.80 -16.44 3.13
N TYR A 191 -19.88 -16.51 1.80
CA TYR A 191 -18.74 -16.79 0.92
C TYR A 191 -17.95 -15.53 0.49
N LEU A 192 -18.15 -14.38 1.16
CA LEU A 192 -17.48 -13.12 0.81
C LEU A 192 -15.95 -13.24 0.81
N VAL A 193 -15.39 -13.96 1.80
CA VAL A 193 -13.94 -14.20 1.88
C VAL A 193 -13.46 -15.11 0.75
N ASP A 194 -14.23 -16.15 0.44
CA ASP A 194 -13.90 -17.06 -0.67
C ASP A 194 -13.93 -16.32 -2.02
N ALA A 195 -14.87 -15.40 -2.21
CA ALA A 195 -14.93 -14.51 -3.38
C ALA A 195 -13.70 -13.59 -3.47
N LEU A 196 -13.21 -13.04 -2.34
CA LEU A 196 -11.97 -12.27 -2.30
C LEU A 196 -10.77 -13.12 -2.77
N LEU A 197 -10.65 -14.33 -2.21
CA LEU A 197 -9.55 -15.24 -2.54
C LEU A 197 -9.59 -15.67 -4.01
N LEU A 198 -10.77 -16.03 -4.52
CA LEU A 198 -10.98 -16.38 -5.93
C LEU A 198 -10.64 -15.20 -6.86
N SER A 199 -10.96 -13.98 -6.46
CA SER A 199 -10.62 -12.77 -7.20
C SER A 199 -9.10 -12.61 -7.36
N PHE A 200 -8.31 -12.93 -6.34
CA PHE A 200 -6.85 -12.88 -6.45
C PHE A 200 -6.28 -14.03 -7.29
N VAL A 201 -6.88 -15.22 -7.25
CA VAL A 201 -6.51 -16.32 -8.17
C VAL A 201 -6.75 -15.88 -9.62
N PHE A 202 -7.92 -15.35 -9.92
CA PHE A 202 -8.27 -14.83 -11.25
C PHE A 202 -7.28 -13.73 -11.70
N LEU A 203 -7.02 -12.74 -10.84
CA LEU A 203 -6.08 -11.66 -11.14
C LEU A 203 -4.65 -12.18 -11.36
N GLY A 204 -4.19 -13.12 -10.54
CA GLY A 204 -2.89 -13.74 -10.70
C GLY A 204 -2.73 -14.41 -12.06
N ILE A 205 -3.74 -15.16 -12.50
CA ILE A 205 -3.75 -15.83 -13.80
C ILE A 205 -3.79 -14.81 -14.95
N VAL A 206 -4.74 -13.86 -14.92
CA VAL A 206 -4.92 -12.86 -15.99
C VAL A 206 -3.66 -12.00 -16.14
N THR A 207 -3.11 -11.49 -15.03
CA THR A 207 -1.89 -10.66 -15.10
C THR A 207 -0.70 -11.45 -15.60
N THR A 208 -0.60 -12.75 -15.28
CA THR A 208 0.48 -13.63 -15.77
C THR A 208 0.38 -13.83 -17.28
N VAL A 209 -0.82 -14.14 -17.80
CA VAL A 209 -1.06 -14.27 -19.25
C VAL A 209 -0.65 -12.98 -19.97
N LEU A 210 -1.08 -11.82 -19.46
CA LEU A 210 -0.71 -10.53 -20.03
C LEU A 210 0.79 -10.26 -19.95
N THR A 211 1.45 -10.62 -18.86
CA THR A 211 2.90 -10.47 -18.69
C THR A 211 3.66 -11.26 -19.76
N PHE A 212 3.28 -12.53 -19.98
CA PHE A 212 3.88 -13.34 -21.03
C PHE A 212 3.59 -12.79 -22.43
N TYR A 213 2.38 -12.30 -22.68
CA TYR A 213 2.03 -11.64 -23.94
C TYR A 213 2.94 -10.43 -24.21
N PHE A 214 3.13 -9.54 -23.24
CA PHE A 214 4.01 -8.39 -23.41
C PHE A 214 5.48 -8.77 -23.57
N PHE A 215 5.95 -9.80 -22.85
CA PHE A 215 7.29 -10.31 -23.05
C PHE A 215 7.47 -10.89 -24.47
N THR A 216 6.55 -11.68 -24.98
CA THR A 216 6.67 -12.25 -26.33
C THR A 216 6.65 -11.18 -27.42
N LYS A 217 5.88 -10.10 -27.23
CA LYS A 217 5.79 -9.00 -28.18
C LYS A 217 7.02 -8.09 -28.19
N LYS A 218 7.67 -7.91 -27.04
CA LYS A 218 8.73 -6.90 -26.85
C LYS A 218 10.14 -7.47 -26.73
N THR A 219 10.32 -8.78 -26.54
CA THR A 219 11.62 -9.35 -26.19
C THR A 219 12.21 -10.24 -27.29
N ALA A 220 13.48 -10.03 -27.59
CA ALA A 220 14.29 -10.99 -28.31
C ALA A 220 14.72 -12.16 -27.39
N ILE A 221 14.95 -13.34 -27.96
CA ILE A 221 15.42 -14.52 -27.21
C ILE A 221 16.82 -14.21 -26.65
N CYS A 222 17.00 -14.35 -25.36
CA CYS A 222 18.29 -14.21 -24.69
C CYS A 222 18.71 -15.52 -24.06
N THR A 223 19.93 -15.98 -24.35
CA THR A 223 20.49 -17.25 -23.86
C THR A 223 21.30 -17.09 -22.57
N THR A 224 21.88 -15.93 -22.31
CA THR A 224 22.77 -15.68 -21.17
C THR A 224 22.02 -15.26 -19.91
N ASP A 225 22.49 -15.73 -18.74
CA ASP A 225 22.01 -15.32 -17.42
C ASP A 225 22.84 -14.14 -16.90
N CYS A 226 22.16 -13.07 -16.43
CA CYS A 226 22.82 -11.86 -15.94
C CYS A 226 22.91 -11.76 -14.43
N PHE A 227 21.97 -12.39 -13.69
CA PHE A 227 21.89 -12.29 -12.23
C PHE A 227 21.59 -13.64 -11.60
N SER A 228 22.33 -13.99 -10.54
CA SER A 228 22.04 -15.18 -9.73
C SER A 228 20.81 -14.95 -8.83
N ALA A 229 20.15 -16.03 -8.39
CA ALA A 229 19.04 -15.95 -7.44
C ALA A 229 19.46 -15.26 -6.12
N ARG A 230 20.67 -15.55 -5.63
CA ARG A 230 21.24 -14.94 -4.42
C ARG A 230 21.39 -13.41 -4.60
N GLU A 231 21.89 -12.97 -5.75
CA GLU A 231 22.06 -11.56 -6.05
C GLU A 231 20.70 -10.84 -6.10
N ILE A 232 19.69 -11.47 -6.71
CA ILE A 232 18.32 -10.93 -6.77
C ILE A 232 17.78 -10.70 -5.35
N ILE A 233 17.86 -11.69 -4.46
CA ILE A 233 17.39 -11.57 -3.07
C ILE A 233 18.17 -10.51 -2.32
N THR A 234 19.50 -10.52 -2.42
CA THR A 234 20.38 -9.59 -1.67
C THR A 234 20.11 -8.13 -2.05
N GLN A 235 19.73 -7.86 -3.30
CA GLN A 235 19.39 -6.52 -3.75
C GLN A 235 17.92 -6.16 -3.46
N SER A 236 16.99 -7.11 -3.55
CA SER A 236 15.56 -6.87 -3.40
C SER A 236 15.15 -6.66 -1.95
N PHE A 237 15.61 -7.51 -1.05
CA PHE A 237 15.19 -7.51 0.35
C PHE A 237 15.44 -6.18 1.09
N PRO A 238 16.62 -5.52 0.97
CA PRO A 238 16.83 -4.22 1.60
C PRO A 238 15.90 -3.12 1.07
N ILE A 239 15.53 -3.18 -0.21
CA ILE A 239 14.63 -2.20 -0.83
C ILE A 239 13.23 -2.31 -0.21
N ALA A 240 12.79 -3.55 0.08
CA ALA A 240 11.45 -3.84 0.58
C ALA A 240 11.25 -3.59 2.08
N VAL A 241 12.31 -3.64 2.89
CA VAL A 241 12.20 -3.64 4.37
C VAL A 241 11.34 -2.49 4.90
N SER A 242 11.50 -1.28 4.36
CA SER A 242 10.70 -0.13 4.80
C SER A 242 9.22 -0.27 4.45
N GLY A 243 8.92 -0.76 3.24
CA GLY A 243 7.55 -1.02 2.79
C GLY A 243 6.89 -2.12 3.61
N MET A 244 7.59 -3.25 3.82
CA MET A 244 7.13 -4.35 4.67
C MET A 244 6.81 -3.87 6.09
N ALA A 245 7.70 -3.07 6.69
CA ALA A 245 7.50 -2.56 8.04
C ALA A 245 6.25 -1.67 8.13
N ILE A 246 6.00 -0.79 7.16
CA ILE A 246 4.79 0.03 7.11
C ILE A 246 3.54 -0.83 6.96
N PHE A 247 3.55 -1.85 6.08
CA PHE A 247 2.41 -2.77 5.93
C PHE A 247 2.15 -3.57 7.21
N LEU A 248 3.19 -4.03 7.90
CA LEU A 248 3.06 -4.73 9.18
C LEU A 248 2.47 -3.83 10.27
N MET A 249 2.88 -2.54 10.34
CA MET A 249 2.29 -1.58 11.28
C MET A 249 0.77 -1.46 11.07
N MET A 250 0.33 -1.32 9.83
CA MET A 250 -1.12 -1.25 9.49
C MET A 250 -1.86 -2.57 9.77
N SER A 251 -1.14 -3.67 9.87
CA SER A 251 -1.72 -5.01 10.04
C SER A 251 -1.80 -5.45 11.49
N PHE A 252 -0.88 -5.00 12.33
CA PHE A 252 -0.89 -5.36 13.75
C PHE A 252 -2.15 -4.87 14.47
N ASP A 253 -2.63 -3.66 14.16
CA ASP A 253 -3.87 -3.14 14.71
C ASP A 253 -5.03 -4.11 14.46
N ILE A 254 -5.16 -4.58 13.21
CA ILE A 254 -6.23 -5.51 12.79
C ILE A 254 -6.09 -6.88 13.47
N LEU A 255 -4.87 -7.41 13.60
CA LEU A 255 -4.62 -8.69 14.25
C LEU A 255 -4.96 -8.65 15.75
N PHE A 256 -4.52 -7.59 16.44
CA PHE A 256 -4.82 -7.41 17.86
C PHE A 256 -6.31 -7.12 18.09
N LEU A 257 -6.96 -6.31 17.24
CA LEU A 257 -8.40 -6.06 17.33
C LEU A 257 -9.22 -7.34 17.14
N LYS A 258 -8.85 -8.19 16.16
CA LYS A 258 -9.51 -9.50 16.02
C LYS A 258 -9.37 -10.34 17.28
N LYS A 259 -8.19 -10.35 17.90
CA LYS A 259 -7.93 -11.12 19.12
C LYS A 259 -8.81 -10.68 20.28
N TYR A 260 -8.93 -9.37 20.53
CA TYR A 260 -9.54 -8.83 21.76
C TYR A 260 -11.00 -8.40 21.59
N GLN A 261 -11.43 -8.00 20.39
CA GLN A 261 -12.77 -7.45 20.13
C GLN A 261 -13.56 -8.17 19.03
N GLY A 262 -12.91 -9.06 18.27
CA GLY A 262 -13.55 -9.85 17.23
C GLY A 262 -13.69 -9.13 15.88
N TYR A 263 -14.36 -9.78 14.92
CA TYR A 263 -14.42 -9.31 13.53
C TYR A 263 -15.25 -8.04 13.32
N ALA A 264 -16.32 -7.82 14.09
CA ALA A 264 -17.12 -6.60 13.94
C ALA A 264 -16.29 -5.34 14.22
N ALA A 265 -15.47 -5.36 15.28
CA ALA A 265 -14.55 -4.26 15.57
C ALA A 265 -13.51 -4.04 14.46
N VAL A 266 -13.03 -5.13 13.85
CA VAL A 266 -12.15 -5.05 12.68
C VAL A 266 -12.85 -4.32 11.53
N ALA A 267 -14.13 -4.61 11.25
CA ALA A 267 -14.89 -3.93 10.20
C ALA A 267 -14.99 -2.42 10.47
N PHE A 268 -15.41 -2.06 11.70
CA PHE A 268 -15.58 -0.66 12.10
C PHE A 268 -14.25 0.12 12.02
N TYR A 269 -13.20 -0.43 12.60
CA TYR A 269 -11.86 0.17 12.55
C TYR A 269 -11.30 0.29 11.13
N SER A 270 -11.51 -0.73 10.29
CA SER A 270 -11.05 -0.72 8.90
C SER A 270 -11.67 0.41 8.08
N VAL A 271 -12.93 0.79 8.34
CA VAL A 271 -13.54 1.97 7.70
C VAL A 271 -12.85 3.26 8.15
N ALA A 272 -12.57 3.41 9.45
CA ALA A 272 -11.82 4.56 9.95
C ALA A 272 -10.42 4.66 9.33
N VAL A 273 -9.70 3.54 9.22
CA VAL A 273 -8.39 3.48 8.53
C VAL A 273 -8.52 3.83 7.04
N LYS A 274 -9.53 3.33 6.34
CA LYS A 274 -9.77 3.68 4.92
C LYS A 274 -10.03 5.18 4.76
N LEU A 275 -10.79 5.81 5.64
CA LEU A 275 -11.03 7.26 5.63
C LEU A 275 -9.73 8.04 5.89
N MET A 276 -8.94 7.63 6.87
CA MET A 276 -7.62 8.22 7.12
C MET A 276 -6.67 8.06 5.92
N THR A 277 -6.71 6.94 5.20
CA THR A 277 -5.86 6.72 4.03
C THR A 277 -6.15 7.69 2.88
N LEU A 278 -7.33 8.31 2.79
CA LEU A 278 -7.59 9.41 1.83
C LEU A 278 -6.62 10.57 2.03
N LEU A 279 -6.36 10.93 3.28
CA LEU A 279 -5.40 11.99 3.62
C LEU A 279 -3.97 11.58 3.20
N SER A 280 -3.63 10.31 3.40
CA SER A 280 -2.33 9.76 3.00
C SER A 280 -2.12 9.79 1.48
N VAL A 281 -3.18 9.61 0.68
CA VAL A 281 -3.10 9.68 -0.80
C VAL A 281 -2.70 11.09 -1.27
N ILE A 282 -3.14 12.14 -0.60
CA ILE A 282 -2.73 13.52 -0.89
C ILE A 282 -1.22 13.67 -0.71
N ILE A 283 -0.73 13.25 0.46
CA ILE A 283 0.70 13.32 0.81
C ILE A 283 1.54 12.51 -0.18
N LEU A 284 1.11 11.28 -0.48
CA LEU A 284 1.80 10.39 -1.42
C LEU A 284 1.88 10.99 -2.82
N THR A 285 0.81 11.58 -3.31
CA THR A 285 0.74 12.16 -4.66
C THR A 285 1.73 13.31 -4.82
N ILE A 286 1.80 14.22 -3.85
CA ILE A 286 2.74 15.33 -3.86
C ILE A 286 4.18 14.79 -3.77
N ASN A 287 4.43 13.84 -2.88
CA ASN A 287 5.73 13.23 -2.68
C ASN A 287 6.27 12.52 -3.94
N ILE A 288 5.42 11.82 -4.68
CA ILE A 288 5.79 11.21 -5.97
C ILE A 288 6.20 12.29 -6.98
N THR A 289 5.45 13.40 -7.03
CA THR A 289 5.71 14.49 -7.99
C THR A 289 7.07 15.16 -7.75
N VAL A 290 7.45 15.37 -6.49
CA VAL A 290 8.70 16.07 -6.15
C VAL A 290 9.92 15.14 -6.04
N SER A 291 9.73 13.84 -5.96
CA SER A 291 10.81 12.86 -5.75
C SER A 291 11.93 12.96 -6.79
N ALA A 292 11.59 13.02 -8.07
CA ALA A 292 12.56 13.14 -9.16
C ALA A 292 13.33 14.46 -9.11
N SER A 293 12.63 15.58 -8.79
CA SER A 293 13.25 16.90 -8.68
C SER A 293 14.20 16.98 -7.50
N ILE A 294 13.88 16.37 -6.35
CA ILE A 294 14.76 16.26 -5.19
C ILE A 294 16.03 15.49 -5.58
N ALA A 295 15.88 14.31 -6.22
CA ALA A 295 17.01 13.49 -6.64
C ALA A 295 17.95 14.22 -7.61
N ALA A 296 17.40 14.88 -8.62
CA ALA A 296 18.17 15.63 -9.62
C ALA A 296 18.93 16.81 -9.00
N SER A 297 18.24 17.67 -8.21
CA SER A 297 18.87 18.82 -7.57
C SER A 297 19.92 18.42 -6.53
N PHE A 298 19.70 17.32 -5.80
CA PHE A 298 20.69 16.79 -4.86
C PHE A 298 21.94 16.25 -5.58
N SER A 299 21.76 15.52 -6.68
CA SER A 299 22.86 15.02 -7.52
C SER A 299 23.72 16.17 -8.08
N ASN A 300 23.07 17.28 -8.45
CA ASN A 300 23.73 18.48 -8.94
C ASN A 300 24.33 19.36 -7.82
N LYS A 301 24.23 18.94 -6.54
CA LYS A 301 24.67 19.69 -5.36
C LYS A 301 23.99 21.05 -5.18
N GLU A 302 22.79 21.24 -5.76
CA GLU A 302 21.97 22.46 -5.63
C GLU A 302 21.15 22.44 -4.32
N ILE A 303 21.82 22.55 -3.18
CA ILE A 303 21.20 22.35 -1.84
C ILE A 303 20.08 23.38 -1.57
N GLU A 304 20.26 24.63 -1.97
CA GLU A 304 19.23 25.67 -1.83
C GLU A 304 17.94 25.33 -2.59
N LYS A 305 18.08 24.77 -3.79
CA LYS A 305 16.94 24.34 -4.61
C LYS A 305 16.25 23.11 -4.00
N VAL A 306 17.03 22.17 -3.45
CA VAL A 306 16.47 21.05 -2.69
C VAL A 306 15.66 21.57 -1.49
N GLN A 307 16.21 22.54 -0.74
CA GLN A 307 15.52 23.21 0.37
C GLN A 307 14.19 23.81 -0.06
N GLN A 308 14.18 24.57 -1.17
CA GLN A 308 12.97 25.18 -1.72
C GLN A 308 11.92 24.12 -2.14
N ILE A 309 12.35 23.06 -2.83
CA ILE A 309 11.45 21.98 -3.24
C ILE A 309 10.80 21.31 -2.02
N VAL A 310 11.59 20.97 -1.01
CA VAL A 310 11.11 20.31 0.22
C VAL A 310 10.17 21.21 1.00
N GLN A 311 10.48 22.49 1.15
CA GLN A 311 9.60 23.46 1.84
C GLN A 311 8.28 23.68 1.10
N ASN A 312 8.35 23.94 -0.22
CA ASN A 312 7.15 24.19 -1.02
C ASN A 312 6.24 22.96 -1.06
N SER A 313 6.81 21.76 -1.19
CA SER A 313 6.02 20.53 -1.14
C SER A 313 5.39 20.30 0.25
N SER A 314 6.12 20.56 1.33
CA SER A 314 5.58 20.45 2.69
C SER A 314 4.46 21.43 2.96
N ARG A 315 4.60 22.70 2.52
CA ARG A 315 3.55 23.72 2.60
C ARG A 315 2.31 23.32 1.80
N LEU A 316 2.50 22.80 0.58
CA LEU A 316 1.40 22.32 -0.26
C LEU A 316 0.68 21.12 0.36
N ILE A 317 1.42 20.17 0.94
CA ILE A 317 0.85 19.04 1.66
C ILE A 317 -0.06 19.53 2.79
N VAL A 318 0.44 20.42 3.65
CA VAL A 318 -0.36 20.98 4.76
C VAL A 318 -1.56 21.75 4.26
N ALA A 319 -1.38 22.62 3.26
CA ALA A 319 -2.46 23.45 2.72
C ALA A 319 -3.63 22.64 2.16
N ILE A 320 -3.37 21.46 1.56
CA ILE A 320 -4.43 20.59 1.02
C ILE A 320 -4.95 19.62 2.08
N THR A 321 -4.06 19.08 2.95
CA THR A 321 -4.46 18.09 3.93
C THR A 321 -5.23 18.70 5.11
N LEU A 322 -4.85 19.89 5.56
CA LEU A 322 -5.46 20.52 6.75
C LEU A 322 -6.98 20.78 6.59
N PRO A 323 -7.49 21.32 5.48
CA PRO A 323 -8.93 21.47 5.28
C PRO A 323 -9.67 20.13 5.31
N ALA A 324 -9.08 19.06 4.72
CA ALA A 324 -9.67 17.73 4.74
C ALA A 324 -9.68 17.12 6.15
N VAL A 325 -8.62 17.32 6.93
CA VAL A 325 -8.54 16.94 8.35
C VAL A 325 -9.63 17.66 9.14
N ILE A 326 -9.77 18.99 9.00
CA ILE A 326 -10.78 19.78 9.69
C ILE A 326 -12.18 19.29 9.31
N GLY A 327 -12.45 19.04 8.03
CA GLY A 327 -13.74 18.51 7.58
C GLY A 327 -14.10 17.17 8.22
N LEU A 328 -13.13 16.22 8.29
CA LEU A 328 -13.35 14.93 8.93
C LEU A 328 -13.50 15.03 10.47
N LEU A 329 -12.87 16.02 11.12
CA LEU A 329 -12.98 16.25 12.55
C LEU A 329 -14.30 16.95 12.94
N ILE A 330 -14.84 17.81 12.07
CA ILE A 330 -16.13 18.48 12.32
C ILE A 330 -17.30 17.54 12.06
N PHE A 331 -17.20 16.69 11.03
CA PHE A 331 -18.29 15.83 10.58
C PHE A 331 -18.00 14.33 10.65
N PRO A 332 -17.39 13.78 11.72
CA PRO A 332 -17.00 12.36 11.77
C PRO A 332 -18.23 11.46 11.76
N GLU A 333 -19.30 11.81 12.49
CA GLU A 333 -20.54 11.05 12.54
C GLU A 333 -21.26 11.03 11.20
N PHE A 334 -21.33 12.18 10.52
CA PHE A 334 -21.93 12.28 9.20
C PHE A 334 -21.26 11.33 8.20
N VAL A 335 -19.91 11.35 8.18
CA VAL A 335 -19.14 10.49 7.26
C VAL A 335 -19.30 9.01 7.62
N LEU A 336 -19.25 8.66 8.91
CA LEU A 336 -19.40 7.26 9.33
C LEU A 336 -20.82 6.74 9.10
N ASN A 337 -21.85 7.56 9.24
CA ASN A 337 -23.24 7.18 8.98
C ASN A 337 -23.50 6.70 7.54
N PHE A 338 -22.72 7.15 6.55
CA PHE A 338 -22.82 6.62 5.19
C PHE A 338 -22.54 5.12 5.14
N PHE A 339 -21.66 4.62 6.04
CA PHE A 339 -21.30 3.21 6.12
C PHE A 339 -22.29 2.39 6.99
N GLY A 340 -23.21 3.06 7.67
CA GLY A 340 -24.23 2.48 8.51
C GLY A 340 -24.08 2.87 10.00
N PRO A 341 -25.18 2.82 10.77
CA PRO A 341 -25.21 3.31 12.15
C PRO A 341 -24.23 2.56 13.08
N ASN A 342 -23.97 1.28 12.84
CA ASN A 342 -23.02 0.49 13.63
C ASN A 342 -21.58 1.00 13.52
N TYR A 343 -21.23 1.67 12.41
CA TYR A 343 -19.87 2.19 12.16
C TYR A 343 -19.56 3.45 12.97
N LEU A 344 -20.57 4.06 13.61
CA LEU A 344 -20.37 5.14 14.59
C LEU A 344 -19.49 4.72 15.76
N ALA A 345 -19.45 3.43 16.10
CA ALA A 345 -18.55 2.88 17.11
C ALA A 345 -17.06 3.19 16.83
N ALA A 346 -16.68 3.46 15.58
CA ALA A 346 -15.31 3.84 15.21
C ALA A 346 -15.02 5.36 15.28
N LYS A 347 -15.97 6.20 15.77
CA LYS A 347 -15.83 7.67 15.78
C LYS A 347 -14.54 8.13 16.48
N GLU A 348 -14.30 7.66 17.70
CA GLU A 348 -13.13 8.05 18.49
C GLU A 348 -11.83 7.62 17.82
N ALA A 349 -11.79 6.39 17.29
CA ALA A 349 -10.66 5.87 16.53
C ALA A 349 -10.41 6.70 15.26
N LEU A 350 -11.45 7.06 14.52
CA LEU A 350 -11.34 7.93 13.34
C LEU A 350 -10.73 9.29 13.69
N VAL A 351 -11.22 9.93 14.75
CA VAL A 351 -10.72 11.25 15.20
C VAL A 351 -9.22 11.17 15.50
N VAL A 352 -8.78 10.16 16.25
CA VAL A 352 -7.35 9.98 16.59
C VAL A 352 -6.50 9.70 15.35
N LEU A 353 -6.97 8.84 14.45
CA LEU A 353 -6.26 8.55 13.20
C LEU A 353 -6.13 9.79 12.31
N VAL A 354 -7.19 10.59 12.19
CA VAL A 354 -7.21 11.83 11.39
C VAL A 354 -6.30 12.89 11.99
N LEU A 355 -6.30 13.06 13.32
CA LEU A 355 -5.38 13.95 14.02
C LEU A 355 -3.93 13.52 13.83
N GLY A 356 -3.63 12.22 14.02
CA GLY A 356 -2.30 11.66 13.81
C GLY A 356 -1.80 11.90 12.39
N GLN A 357 -2.64 11.66 11.39
CA GLN A 357 -2.30 11.88 9.97
C GLN A 357 -2.12 13.36 9.65
N GLY A 358 -2.98 14.22 10.20
CA GLY A 358 -2.85 15.68 10.09
C GLY A 358 -1.53 16.18 10.67
N PHE A 359 -1.12 15.65 11.84
CA PHE A 359 0.17 15.98 12.42
C PHE A 359 1.34 15.49 11.56
N CYS A 360 1.27 14.28 10.99
CA CYS A 360 2.26 13.77 10.06
C CYS A 360 2.43 14.65 8.80
N ALA A 361 1.39 15.34 8.35
CA ALA A 361 1.45 16.23 7.19
C ALA A 361 2.46 17.39 7.38
N PHE A 362 2.70 17.86 8.61
CA PHE A 362 3.67 18.92 8.90
C PHE A 362 5.12 18.50 8.64
N PHE A 363 5.42 17.20 8.67
CA PHE A 363 6.75 16.69 8.34
C PHE A 363 6.98 16.55 6.83
N GLY A 364 5.95 16.70 6.02
CA GLY A 364 5.97 16.86 4.59
C GLY A 364 6.75 15.78 3.83
N SER A 365 7.76 16.22 3.06
CA SER A 365 8.53 15.36 2.16
C SER A 365 9.83 14.81 2.78
N ALA A 366 10.03 14.87 4.10
CA ALA A 366 11.25 14.38 4.76
C ALA A 366 11.56 12.90 4.47
N PRO A 367 10.59 11.96 4.49
CA PRO A 367 10.83 10.57 4.13
C PRO A 367 11.31 10.39 2.69
N VAL A 368 10.71 11.14 1.77
CA VAL A 368 11.09 11.10 0.35
C VAL A 368 12.48 11.66 0.15
N TYR A 369 12.83 12.74 0.85
CA TYR A 369 14.18 13.30 0.83
C TYR A 369 15.22 12.23 1.20
N LEU A 370 15.04 11.50 2.32
CA LEU A 370 15.99 10.45 2.73
C LEU A 370 16.12 9.35 1.67
N ASN A 371 15.01 8.95 1.04
CA ASN A 371 15.02 7.94 0.00
C ASN A 371 15.73 8.41 -1.28
N MET A 372 15.55 9.67 -1.68
CA MET A 372 16.12 10.22 -2.91
C MET A 372 17.58 10.66 -2.77
N THR A 373 18.07 10.87 -1.55
CA THR A 373 19.46 11.29 -1.26
C THR A 373 20.39 10.15 -0.88
N GLY A 374 19.99 8.88 -1.11
CA GLY A 374 20.79 7.69 -0.82
C GLY A 374 20.84 7.29 0.65
N ARG A 375 19.99 7.89 1.51
CA ARG A 375 19.96 7.62 2.96
C ARG A 375 18.87 6.62 3.36
N GLN A 376 18.52 5.72 2.47
CA GLN A 376 17.48 4.70 2.65
C GLN A 376 17.71 3.83 3.90
N ARG A 377 18.97 3.49 4.23
CA ARG A 377 19.29 2.68 5.41
C ARG A 377 18.90 3.37 6.73
N ILE A 378 18.99 4.70 6.77
CA ILE A 378 18.58 5.47 7.96
C ILE A 378 17.07 5.47 8.07
N PHE A 379 16.39 5.75 6.97
CA PHE A 379 14.94 5.66 6.89
C PHE A 379 14.43 4.28 7.34
N GLN A 380 15.04 3.18 6.85
CA GLN A 380 14.72 1.81 7.28
C GLN A 380 14.84 1.62 8.80
N ARG A 381 15.93 2.10 9.42
CA ARG A 381 16.13 1.95 10.87
C ARG A 381 15.06 2.69 11.68
N ILE A 382 14.69 3.90 11.23
CA ILE A 382 13.63 4.70 11.88
C ILE A 382 12.29 3.98 11.77
N VAL A 383 11.95 3.48 10.58
CA VAL A 383 10.68 2.76 10.34
C VAL A 383 10.62 1.44 11.10
N LEU A 384 11.73 0.70 11.20
CA LEU A 384 11.81 -0.51 12.03
C LEU A 384 11.64 -0.20 13.53
N GLY A 385 12.20 0.91 14.01
CA GLY A 385 11.94 1.39 15.37
C GLY A 385 10.45 1.72 15.59
N ALA A 386 9.80 2.37 14.60
CA ALA A 386 8.38 2.65 14.64
C ALA A 386 7.51 1.38 14.63
N LEU A 387 7.92 0.35 13.87
CA LEU A 387 7.26 -0.96 13.87
C LEU A 387 7.30 -1.62 15.26
N GLY A 388 8.47 -1.59 15.92
CA GLY A 388 8.60 -2.10 17.27
C GLY A 388 7.73 -1.33 18.27
N LEU A 389 7.72 0.00 18.16
CA LEU A 389 6.85 0.86 18.98
C LEU A 389 5.36 0.54 18.75
N ASN A 390 4.94 0.41 17.48
CA ASN A 390 3.58 0.06 17.12
C ASN A 390 3.15 -1.27 17.72
N PHE A 391 4.00 -2.31 17.63
CA PHE A 391 3.71 -3.61 18.21
C PHE A 391 3.51 -3.53 19.73
N ILE A 392 4.42 -2.84 20.44
CA ILE A 392 4.36 -2.67 21.90
C ILE A 392 3.11 -1.90 22.31
N LEU A 393 2.79 -0.80 21.61
CA LEU A 393 1.61 0.00 21.92
C LEU A 393 0.31 -0.75 21.63
N ASN A 394 0.24 -1.50 20.53
CA ASN A 394 -0.93 -2.36 20.26
C ASN A 394 -1.13 -3.42 21.32
N TYR A 395 -0.05 -4.06 21.76
CA TYR A 395 -0.09 -5.07 22.82
C TYR A 395 -0.65 -4.53 24.14
N TRP A 396 -0.35 -3.29 24.50
CA TRP A 396 -0.79 -2.68 25.75
C TRP A 396 -2.12 -1.93 25.64
N LEU A 397 -2.34 -1.21 24.54
CA LEU A 397 -3.50 -0.32 24.46
C LEU A 397 -4.77 -1.01 23.94
N ILE A 398 -4.65 -1.94 23.01
CA ILE A 398 -5.86 -2.60 22.45
C ILE A 398 -6.63 -3.41 23.48
N PRO A 399 -6.03 -4.16 24.41
CA PRO A 399 -6.78 -4.87 25.43
C PRO A 399 -7.66 -3.97 26.31
N SER A 400 -7.18 -2.74 26.60
CA SER A 400 -7.86 -1.79 27.48
C SER A 400 -8.78 -0.81 26.74
N TYR A 401 -8.36 -0.36 25.53
CA TYR A 401 -9.03 0.71 24.79
C TYR A 401 -9.60 0.27 23.43
N GLY A 402 -9.41 -0.99 23.05
CA GLY A 402 -9.95 -1.52 21.81
C GLY A 402 -9.52 -0.74 20.55
N MET A 403 -10.49 -0.34 19.72
CA MET A 403 -10.24 0.40 18.48
C MET A 403 -9.50 1.73 18.72
N LEU A 404 -9.81 2.42 19.83
CA LEU A 404 -9.13 3.64 20.21
C LEU A 404 -7.64 3.37 20.51
N GLY A 405 -7.35 2.25 21.20
CA GLY A 405 -5.98 1.81 21.47
C GLY A 405 -5.18 1.57 20.18
N GLY A 406 -5.78 0.90 19.19
CA GLY A 406 -5.16 0.71 17.86
C GLY A 406 -4.91 2.03 17.14
N ALA A 407 -5.86 2.96 17.19
CA ALA A 407 -5.71 4.29 16.59
C ALA A 407 -4.58 5.11 17.22
N ILE A 408 -4.45 5.05 18.55
CA ILE A 408 -3.34 5.70 19.28
C ILE A 408 -2.00 5.04 18.90
N ALA A 409 -1.94 3.71 18.89
CA ALA A 409 -0.72 2.97 18.56
C ALA A 409 -0.23 3.29 17.15
N PHE A 410 -1.14 3.28 16.16
CA PHE A 410 -0.82 3.64 14.78
C PHE A 410 -0.36 5.10 14.67
N SER A 411 -1.15 6.05 15.22
CA SER A 411 -0.84 7.47 15.13
C SER A 411 0.48 7.84 15.81
N ALA A 412 0.74 7.31 17.01
CA ALA A 412 2.00 7.53 17.72
C ALA A 412 3.21 7.00 16.93
N SER A 413 3.07 5.81 16.35
CA SER A 413 4.13 5.21 15.53
C SER A 413 4.35 5.95 14.21
N ALA A 414 3.26 6.43 13.58
CA ALA A 414 3.33 7.26 12.38
C ALA A 414 4.01 8.60 12.68
N ILE A 415 3.68 9.23 13.78
CA ILE A 415 4.33 10.46 14.23
C ILE A 415 5.83 10.20 14.54
N PHE A 416 6.14 9.10 15.23
CA PHE A 416 7.52 8.74 15.57
C PHE A 416 8.42 8.65 14.34
N TRP A 417 8.02 7.91 13.29
CA TRP A 417 8.90 7.77 12.13
C TRP A 417 8.92 9.02 11.24
N ASN A 418 7.83 9.78 11.13
CA ASN A 418 7.82 11.04 10.40
C ASN A 418 8.67 12.10 11.12
N PHE A 419 8.50 12.26 12.43
CA PHE A 419 9.30 13.16 13.24
C PHE A 419 10.78 12.76 13.26
N GLY A 420 11.08 11.48 13.44
CA GLY A 420 12.45 10.97 13.41
C GLY A 420 13.16 11.23 12.08
N THR A 421 12.45 11.07 10.95
CA THR A 421 13.00 11.42 9.62
C THR A 421 13.23 12.92 9.48
N ALA A 422 12.27 13.74 9.91
CA ALA A 422 12.38 15.19 9.87
C ALA A 422 13.53 15.72 10.71
N LEU A 423 13.66 15.19 11.93
CA LEU A 423 14.72 15.54 12.86
C LEU A 423 16.11 15.20 12.28
N PHE A 424 16.25 14.00 11.71
CA PHE A 424 17.50 13.60 11.07
C PHE A 424 17.87 14.53 9.90
N VAL A 425 16.91 14.85 9.04
CA VAL A 425 17.11 15.75 7.88
C VAL A 425 17.53 17.15 8.34
N TYR A 426 16.91 17.66 9.38
CA TYR A 426 17.27 18.97 9.97
C TYR A 426 18.69 18.97 10.57
N TYR A 427 19.03 18.03 11.45
CA TYR A 427 20.33 18.04 12.13
C TYR A 427 21.51 17.67 11.21
N LYS A 428 21.29 16.78 10.24
CA LYS A 428 22.40 16.31 9.39
C LYS A 428 22.63 17.19 8.17
N ASP A 429 21.57 17.73 7.59
CA ASP A 429 21.64 18.46 6.31
C ASP A 429 21.24 19.93 6.43
N GLY A 430 20.78 20.37 7.59
CA GLY A 430 20.29 21.74 7.82
C GLY A 430 19.04 22.09 7.05
N ILE A 431 18.36 21.08 6.43
CA ILE A 431 17.17 21.32 5.63
C ILE A 431 15.98 21.53 6.54
N LYS A 432 15.40 22.71 6.43
CA LYS A 432 14.20 23.12 7.15
C LYS A 432 12.95 22.69 6.38
N LEU A 433 11.97 22.08 7.06
CA LEU A 433 10.73 21.61 6.46
C LEU A 433 9.67 22.72 6.39
N PHE A 434 8.69 22.69 7.27
CA PHE A 434 7.56 23.63 7.23
C PHE A 434 7.79 24.92 8.05
N LEU A 435 8.48 24.84 9.19
CA LEU A 435 8.48 25.84 10.27
C LEU A 435 9.68 26.82 10.25
N SER A 436 10.15 27.22 9.11
CA SER A 436 11.24 28.23 9.10
C SER A 436 11.05 29.28 8.05
#